data_744365952bf08057a9b8af9ab8fff9e5
#
_entry.id   744365952bf08057a9b8af9ab8fff9e5
#
_cell.length_a   1.000
_cell.length_b   1.000
_cell.length_c   1.000
_cell.angle_alpha   90.00
_cell.angle_beta   90.00
_cell.angle_gamma   90.00
#
_symmetry.space_group_name_H-M   'P 1'
#
loop_
_entity.id
_entity.type
_entity.pdbx_description
1 polymer ?
#
loop_
_entity_poly.entity_id
_entity_poly.type
_entity_poly.pdbx_seq_one_letter_code
_entity_poly.pdbx_strand_id
1 'polypeptide(L)'
;MKKAFISVYTLIVLFIISLAITYIYNQQKNSASYAKGLYEKKQAQYLAESIMNTFMEENSDQVAEIILKDYDNRQKINSNADKKGLKIKYIYDGNTYWISLSRITNDFRKEIDGMYLIFLDNVSVGESKADSEIYIKVFDKIDEKDEEFDKNRLRIEIRHTY
;
A
#
# COMPACT_ATOMS: atom_id res chain seq x y z
N MET A 1 -35.76 -57.95 -21.29
CA MET A 1 -35.81 -56.47 -21.41
C MET A 1 -35.68 -55.72 -20.08
N LYS A 2 -36.30 -56.16 -18.96
CA LYS A 2 -36.22 -55.42 -17.67
C LYS A 2 -34.80 -55.26 -17.08
N LYS A 3 -33.91 -56.27 -17.22
CA LYS A 3 -32.51 -56.21 -16.69
C LYS A 3 -31.64 -55.20 -17.39
N ALA A 4 -31.77 -55.06 -18.74
CA ALA A 4 -31.01 -54.11 -19.50
C ALA A 4 -31.40 -52.65 -19.18
N PHE A 5 -32.70 -52.40 -18.92
CA PHE A 5 -33.18 -51.05 -18.55
C PHE A 5 -32.66 -50.61 -17.16
N ILE A 6 -32.62 -51.53 -16.19
CA ILE A 6 -32.07 -51.27 -14.87
C ILE A 6 -30.57 -50.90 -14.95
N SER A 7 -29.80 -51.59 -15.78
CA SER A 7 -28.38 -51.33 -15.96
C SER A 7 -28.11 -49.91 -16.55
N VAL A 8 -28.89 -49.53 -17.56
CA VAL A 8 -28.77 -48.19 -18.17
C VAL A 8 -29.17 -47.08 -17.17
N TYR A 9 -30.25 -47.29 -16.41
CA TYR A 9 -30.66 -46.33 -15.40
C TYR A 9 -29.60 -46.15 -14.31
N THR A 10 -28.99 -47.22 -13.81
CA THR A 10 -27.92 -47.18 -12.82
C THR A 10 -26.70 -46.40 -13.36
N LEU A 11 -26.37 -46.58 -14.63
CA LEU A 11 -25.26 -45.89 -15.26
C LEU A 11 -25.52 -44.38 -15.36
N ILE A 12 -26.75 -43.97 -15.70
CA ILE A 12 -27.13 -42.56 -15.73
C ILE A 12 -27.04 -41.92 -14.34
N VAL A 13 -27.53 -42.63 -13.31
CA VAL A 13 -27.48 -42.14 -11.92
C VAL A 13 -26.03 -41.96 -11.45
N LEU A 14 -25.15 -42.94 -11.72
CA LEU A 14 -23.72 -42.83 -11.41
C LEU A 14 -23.04 -41.68 -12.14
N PHE A 15 -23.41 -41.43 -13.40
CA PHE A 15 -22.91 -40.31 -14.16
C PHE A 15 -23.29 -38.95 -13.54
N ILE A 16 -24.57 -38.79 -13.14
CA ILE A 16 -25.07 -37.59 -12.48
C ILE A 16 -24.36 -37.37 -11.14
N ILE A 17 -24.17 -38.42 -10.33
CA ILE A 17 -23.44 -38.33 -9.06
C ILE A 17 -21.99 -37.90 -9.30
N SER A 18 -21.31 -38.46 -10.31
CA SER A 18 -19.93 -38.09 -10.67
C SER A 18 -19.81 -36.64 -11.07
N LEU A 19 -20.75 -36.13 -11.85
CA LEU A 19 -20.80 -34.70 -12.22
C LEU A 19 -21.02 -33.81 -10.99
N ALA A 20 -21.91 -34.18 -10.08
CA ALA A 20 -22.17 -33.43 -8.85
C ALA A 20 -20.92 -33.37 -7.94
N ILE A 21 -20.21 -34.49 -7.77
CA ILE A 21 -18.98 -34.57 -6.98
C ILE A 21 -17.91 -33.67 -7.62
N THR A 22 -17.73 -33.75 -8.95
CA THR A 22 -16.76 -32.91 -9.67
C THR A 22 -17.08 -31.42 -9.52
N TYR A 23 -18.36 -31.03 -9.60
CA TYR A 23 -18.81 -29.67 -9.38
C TYR A 23 -18.49 -29.17 -7.97
N ILE A 24 -18.83 -29.93 -6.94
CA ILE A 24 -18.55 -29.59 -5.55
C ILE A 24 -17.07 -29.46 -5.29
N TYR A 25 -16.24 -30.36 -5.82
CA TYR A 25 -14.79 -30.31 -5.69
C TYR A 25 -14.21 -29.03 -6.31
N ASN A 26 -14.64 -28.68 -7.52
CA ASN A 26 -14.19 -27.45 -8.18
C ASN A 26 -14.61 -26.20 -7.40
N GLN A 27 -15.81 -26.18 -6.85
CA GLN A 27 -16.29 -25.07 -6.02
C GLN A 27 -15.47 -24.92 -4.74
N GLN A 28 -15.16 -26.03 -4.06
CA GLN A 28 -14.31 -26.00 -2.86
C GLN A 28 -12.90 -25.52 -3.16
N LYS A 29 -12.30 -25.97 -4.27
CA LYS A 29 -10.98 -25.53 -4.71
C LYS A 29 -10.95 -24.02 -4.98
N ASN A 30 -11.97 -23.50 -5.68
CA ASN A 30 -12.07 -22.07 -5.96
C ASN A 30 -12.24 -21.25 -4.67
N SER A 31 -13.07 -21.72 -3.74
CA SER A 31 -13.28 -21.06 -2.44
C SER A 31 -12.00 -21.04 -1.60
N ALA A 32 -11.25 -22.15 -1.57
CA ALA A 32 -9.97 -22.21 -0.86
C ALA A 32 -8.93 -21.28 -1.48
N SER A 33 -8.84 -21.21 -2.81
CA SER A 33 -7.93 -20.28 -3.52
C SER A 33 -8.30 -18.83 -3.23
N TYR A 34 -9.58 -18.50 -3.25
CA TYR A 34 -10.06 -17.16 -2.89
C TYR A 34 -9.73 -16.79 -1.44
N ALA A 35 -9.98 -17.68 -0.49
CA ALA A 35 -9.66 -17.45 0.91
C ALA A 35 -8.15 -17.25 1.12
N LYS A 36 -7.30 -18.04 0.44
CA LYS A 36 -5.86 -17.88 0.44
C LYS A 36 -5.45 -16.50 -0.07
N GLY A 37 -5.99 -16.06 -1.21
CA GLY A 37 -5.69 -14.75 -1.79
C GLY A 37 -6.09 -13.59 -0.87
N LEU A 38 -7.24 -13.68 -0.18
CA LEU A 38 -7.66 -12.69 0.81
C LEU A 38 -6.71 -12.65 2.02
N TYR A 39 -6.26 -13.80 2.49
CA TYR A 39 -5.31 -13.89 3.60
C TYR A 39 -3.96 -13.28 3.22
N GLU A 40 -3.41 -13.64 2.07
CA GLU A 40 -2.15 -13.07 1.56
C GLU A 40 -2.26 -11.56 1.37
N LYS A 41 -3.40 -11.05 0.85
CA LYS A 41 -3.63 -9.61 0.73
C LYS A 41 -3.62 -8.92 2.08
N LYS A 42 -4.29 -9.47 3.08
CA LYS A 42 -4.29 -8.92 4.44
C LYS A 42 -2.90 -8.94 5.07
N GLN A 43 -2.14 -10.00 4.88
CA GLN A 43 -0.75 -10.06 5.34
C GLN A 43 0.14 -9.01 4.65
N ALA A 44 -0.02 -8.81 3.33
CA ALA A 44 0.72 -7.78 2.60
C ALA A 44 0.37 -6.38 3.13
N GLN A 45 -0.91 -6.09 3.41
CA GLN A 45 -1.34 -4.83 4.01
C GLN A 45 -0.70 -4.60 5.39
N TYR A 46 -0.77 -5.58 6.28
CA TYR A 46 -0.16 -5.45 7.61
C TYR A 46 1.36 -5.30 7.55
N LEU A 47 2.02 -5.99 6.62
CA LEU A 47 3.45 -5.85 6.42
C LEU A 47 3.80 -4.46 5.90
N ALA A 48 3.07 -3.94 4.90
CA ALA A 48 3.29 -2.60 4.37
C ALA A 48 3.09 -1.51 5.44
N GLU A 49 2.04 -1.65 6.24
CA GLU A 49 1.76 -0.75 7.37
C GLU A 49 2.87 -0.83 8.44
N SER A 50 3.32 -2.03 8.79
CA SER A 50 4.41 -2.23 9.76
C SER A 50 5.71 -1.60 9.29
N ILE A 51 6.10 -1.83 8.03
CA ILE A 51 7.29 -1.23 7.43
C ILE A 51 7.21 0.30 7.49
N MET A 52 6.07 0.87 7.08
CA MET A 52 5.90 2.32 7.04
C MET A 52 5.89 2.93 8.45
N ASN A 53 5.26 2.28 9.42
CA ASN A 53 5.24 2.75 10.80
C ASN A 53 6.65 2.72 11.41
N THR A 54 7.39 1.61 11.27
CA THR A 54 8.75 1.49 11.77
C THR A 54 9.69 2.49 11.08
N PHE A 55 9.56 2.66 9.75
CA PHE A 55 10.32 3.67 9.02
C PHE A 55 10.08 5.07 9.59
N MET A 56 8.83 5.44 9.83
CA MET A 56 8.49 6.76 10.38
C MET A 56 8.96 6.94 11.83
N GLU A 57 8.95 5.87 12.62
CA GLU A 57 9.47 5.90 13.99
C GLU A 57 10.99 6.12 14.02
N GLU A 58 11.72 5.40 13.18
CA GLU A 58 13.19 5.46 13.14
C GLU A 58 13.74 6.69 12.41
N ASN A 59 13.03 7.20 11.40
CA ASN A 59 13.53 8.23 10.49
C ASN A 59 12.71 9.53 10.52
N SER A 60 11.82 9.72 11.50
CA SER A 60 10.94 10.90 11.58
C SER A 60 11.71 12.22 11.50
N ASP A 61 12.88 12.30 12.14
CA ASP A 61 13.70 13.50 12.19
C ASP A 61 14.30 13.83 10.83
N GLN A 62 14.86 12.80 10.17
CA GLN A 62 15.43 12.96 8.84
C GLN A 62 14.35 13.32 7.80
N VAL A 63 13.20 12.69 7.86
CA VAL A 63 12.06 12.98 6.98
C VAL A 63 11.56 14.40 7.22
N ALA A 64 11.44 14.81 8.48
CA ALA A 64 11.02 16.17 8.84
C ALA A 64 12.01 17.21 8.31
N GLU A 65 13.30 17.02 8.51
CA GLU A 65 14.36 17.93 8.02
C GLU A 65 14.28 18.07 6.49
N ILE A 66 14.15 16.95 5.77
CA ILE A 66 14.06 16.98 4.29
C ILE A 66 12.83 17.77 3.83
N ILE A 67 11.66 17.50 4.43
CA ILE A 67 10.40 18.15 4.07
C ILE A 67 10.47 19.66 4.37
N LEU A 68 10.89 20.04 5.58
CA LEU A 68 10.95 21.44 5.98
C LEU A 68 11.98 22.22 5.16
N LYS A 69 13.13 21.65 4.91
CA LYS A 69 14.15 22.25 4.06
C LYS A 69 13.66 22.48 2.63
N ASP A 70 12.95 21.50 2.06
CA ASP A 70 12.34 21.63 0.74
C ASP A 70 11.27 22.72 0.72
N TYR A 71 10.39 22.74 1.71
CA TYR A 71 9.30 23.71 1.84
C TYR A 71 9.85 25.14 2.00
N ASP A 72 10.74 25.38 2.97
CA ASP A 72 11.28 26.72 3.26
C ASP A 72 12.15 27.27 2.11
N ASN A 73 12.89 26.42 1.40
CA ASN A 73 13.64 26.85 0.23
C ASN A 73 12.72 27.34 -0.90
N ARG A 74 11.58 26.72 -1.07
CA ARG A 74 10.58 27.13 -2.08
C ARG A 74 9.94 28.46 -1.77
N GLN A 75 9.60 28.69 -0.51
CA GLN A 75 9.03 29.96 -0.05
C GLN A 75 10.02 31.12 -0.29
N LYS A 76 11.35 30.88 -0.12
CA LYS A 76 12.39 31.89 -0.34
C LYS A 76 12.68 32.19 -1.83
N ILE A 77 12.55 31.20 -2.71
CA ILE A 77 13.11 31.30 -4.08
C ILE A 77 12.04 31.46 -5.16
N ASN A 78 10.75 31.28 -4.85
CA ASN A 78 9.65 31.28 -5.84
C ASN A 78 9.92 30.34 -7.04
N SER A 79 10.70 29.27 -6.85
CA SER A 79 11.26 28.48 -7.92
C SER A 79 10.51 27.17 -8.14
N ASN A 80 10.26 26.86 -9.41
CA ASN A 80 9.88 25.55 -9.95
C ASN A 80 11.03 24.52 -9.79
N ALA A 81 11.58 24.37 -8.60
CA ALA A 81 12.65 23.42 -8.35
C ALA A 81 12.16 21.97 -8.51
N ASP A 82 13.04 21.17 -9.05
CA ASP A 82 12.87 19.79 -9.51
C ASP A 82 11.77 18.96 -8.84
N LYS A 83 10.82 18.50 -9.67
CA LYS A 83 9.70 17.60 -9.31
C LYS A 83 10.10 16.16 -9.03
N LYS A 84 11.38 15.84 -8.89
CA LYS A 84 11.84 14.50 -8.62
C LYS A 84 11.62 14.17 -7.14
N GLY A 85 10.68 13.23 -6.88
CA GLY A 85 10.54 12.62 -5.57
C GLY A 85 11.85 11.99 -5.10
N LEU A 86 12.19 12.19 -3.84
CA LEU A 86 13.32 11.54 -3.20
C LEU A 86 12.99 10.08 -2.94
N LYS A 87 13.90 9.15 -3.24
CA LYS A 87 13.77 7.74 -2.88
C LYS A 87 14.74 7.40 -1.77
N ILE A 88 14.21 6.87 -0.68
CA ILE A 88 14.97 6.45 0.50
C ILE A 88 15.02 4.93 0.51
N LYS A 89 16.22 4.38 0.59
CA LYS A 89 16.41 2.93 0.76
C LYS A 89 16.21 2.60 2.24
N TYR A 90 15.32 1.67 2.53
CA TYR A 90 15.04 1.20 3.87
C TYR A 90 15.19 -0.32 3.94
N ILE A 91 15.79 -0.84 5.01
CA ILE A 91 15.95 -2.27 5.23
C ILE A 91 15.06 -2.67 6.42
N TYR A 92 14.12 -3.57 6.16
CA TYR A 92 13.23 -4.11 7.16
C TYR A 92 13.25 -5.65 7.09
N ASP A 93 13.55 -6.28 8.21
CA ASP A 93 13.65 -7.76 8.32
C ASP A 93 14.53 -8.39 7.21
N GLY A 94 15.69 -7.76 6.96
CA GLY A 94 16.65 -8.22 5.95
C GLY A 94 16.25 -7.95 4.48
N ASN A 95 15.06 -7.44 4.22
CA ASN A 95 14.58 -7.06 2.89
C ASN A 95 14.78 -5.57 2.63
N THR A 96 15.05 -5.23 1.38
CA THR A 96 15.22 -3.84 0.95
C THR A 96 13.93 -3.30 0.34
N TYR A 97 13.48 -2.17 0.86
CA TYR A 97 12.32 -1.42 0.37
C TYR A 97 12.73 -0.03 -0.09
N TRP A 98 11.98 0.53 -1.02
CA TRP A 98 12.18 1.88 -1.51
C TRP A 98 10.99 2.73 -1.11
N ILE A 99 11.22 3.71 -0.25
CA ILE A 99 10.21 4.65 0.20
C ILE A 99 10.40 5.95 -0.55
N SER A 100 9.36 6.40 -1.23
CA SER A 100 9.35 7.61 -2.03
C SER A 100 8.77 8.75 -1.23
N LEU A 101 9.44 9.90 -1.24
CA LEU A 101 8.95 11.15 -0.69
C LEU A 101 8.74 12.13 -1.84
N SER A 102 7.53 12.61 -2.03
CA SER A 102 7.17 13.53 -3.11
C SER A 102 6.18 14.58 -2.66
N ARG A 103 6.12 15.67 -3.40
CA ARG A 103 5.07 16.70 -3.25
C ARG A 103 3.80 16.25 -3.92
N ILE A 104 2.67 16.65 -3.38
CA ILE A 104 1.37 16.35 -3.98
C ILE A 104 1.01 17.43 -4.98
N THR A 105 0.57 17.00 -6.16
CA THR A 105 0.04 17.87 -7.20
C THR A 105 -1.44 17.58 -7.40
N ASN A 106 -2.24 18.63 -7.68
CA ASN A 106 -3.64 18.46 -8.06
C ASN A 106 -3.79 17.96 -9.50
N ASP A 107 -5.03 17.67 -9.95
CA ASP A 107 -5.37 17.20 -11.31
C ASP A 107 -4.86 18.12 -12.44
N PHE A 108 -4.64 19.40 -12.15
CA PHE A 108 -4.06 20.37 -13.08
C PHE A 108 -2.53 20.43 -13.02
N ARG A 109 -1.86 19.46 -12.38
CA ARG A 109 -0.42 19.42 -12.12
C ARG A 109 0.12 20.64 -11.34
N LYS A 110 -0.76 21.34 -10.63
CA LYS A 110 -0.37 22.36 -9.67
C LYS A 110 -0.09 21.70 -8.34
N GLU A 111 1.03 22.03 -7.73
CA GLU A 111 1.37 21.54 -6.40
C GLU A 111 0.35 22.06 -5.37
N ILE A 112 -0.06 21.19 -4.46
CA ILE A 112 -0.85 21.59 -3.30
C ILE A 112 0.14 22.09 -2.27
N ASP A 113 0.03 23.37 -1.90
CA ASP A 113 0.98 24.02 -1.01
C ASP A 113 1.09 23.30 0.32
N GLY A 114 2.33 23.00 0.70
CA GLY A 114 2.66 22.33 1.95
C GLY A 114 2.23 20.87 2.05
N MET A 115 1.78 20.22 0.97
CA MET A 115 1.37 18.81 1.02
C MET A 115 2.44 17.88 0.44
N TYR A 116 2.82 16.87 1.24
CA TYR A 116 3.80 15.85 0.90
C TYR A 116 3.21 14.45 1.03
N LEU A 117 3.69 13.53 0.20
CA LEU A 117 3.34 12.12 0.19
C LEU A 117 4.58 11.28 0.47
N ILE A 118 4.51 10.42 1.46
CA ILE A 118 5.45 9.32 1.67
C ILE A 118 4.76 8.06 1.17
N PHE A 119 5.41 7.35 0.28
CA PHE A 119 4.82 6.23 -0.43
C PHE A 119 5.74 5.02 -0.43
N LEU A 120 5.20 3.86 -0.05
CA LEU A 120 5.82 2.55 -0.13
C LEU A 120 4.97 1.69 -1.05
N ASP A 121 5.55 1.20 -2.13
CA ASP A 121 4.87 0.42 -3.16
C ASP A 121 5.31 -1.05 -3.19
N ASN A 122 4.41 -1.89 -3.70
CA ASN A 122 4.70 -3.27 -4.07
C ASN A 122 5.22 -4.18 -2.94
N VAL A 123 4.73 -4.00 -1.72
CA VAL A 123 5.00 -4.95 -0.62
C VAL A 123 4.25 -6.25 -0.90
N SER A 124 4.98 -7.34 -1.11
CA SER A 124 4.42 -8.59 -1.61
C SER A 124 4.40 -9.68 -0.54
N VAL A 125 3.28 -10.42 -0.47
CA VAL A 125 3.16 -11.66 0.30
C VAL A 125 2.45 -12.68 -0.59
N GLY A 126 3.12 -13.77 -0.93
CA GLY A 126 2.65 -14.73 -1.92
C GLY A 126 2.45 -14.06 -3.29
N GLU A 127 1.23 -14.14 -3.80
CA GLU A 127 0.85 -13.50 -5.08
C GLU A 127 0.20 -12.12 -4.88
N SER A 128 -0.07 -11.73 -3.65
CA SER A 128 -0.72 -10.47 -3.31
C SER A 128 0.28 -9.35 -3.05
N LYS A 129 -0.15 -8.12 -3.33
CA LYS A 129 0.63 -6.90 -3.11
C LYS A 129 -0.18 -5.89 -2.33
N ALA A 130 0.53 -5.02 -1.62
CA ALA A 130 -0.06 -3.87 -0.94
C ALA A 130 0.87 -2.67 -1.03
N ASP A 131 0.26 -1.49 -0.98
CA ASP A 131 0.93 -0.20 -0.97
C ASP A 131 0.54 0.54 0.31
N SER A 132 1.42 1.42 0.81
CA SER A 132 1.14 2.25 1.99
C SER A 132 1.52 3.69 1.72
N GLU A 133 0.65 4.61 2.15
CA GLU A 133 0.75 6.05 1.93
C GLU A 133 0.59 6.83 3.23
N ILE A 134 1.41 7.86 3.40
CA ILE A 134 1.27 8.84 4.47
C ILE A 134 1.28 10.23 3.85
N TYR A 135 0.24 10.99 4.13
CA TYR A 135 0.08 12.37 3.71
C TYR A 135 0.48 13.30 4.85
N ILE A 136 1.41 14.19 4.59
CA ILE A 136 1.95 15.15 5.57
C ILE A 136 1.67 16.56 5.08
N LYS A 137 1.12 17.38 5.98
CA LYS A 137 0.96 18.81 5.76
C LYS A 137 2.00 19.59 6.54
N VAL A 138 2.60 20.56 5.88
CA VAL A 138 3.52 21.53 6.46
C VAL A 138 2.79 22.82 6.73
N PHE A 139 3.03 23.42 7.89
CA PHE A 139 2.52 24.72 8.27
C PHE A 139 3.66 25.76 8.22
N ASP A 140 3.30 26.99 7.91
CA ASP A 140 4.25 28.11 7.95
C ASP A 140 4.76 28.34 9.39
N LYS A 141 5.91 28.99 9.49
CA LYS A 141 6.41 29.45 10.79
C LYS A 141 5.45 30.48 11.38
N ILE A 142 5.12 30.31 12.65
CA ILE A 142 4.23 31.23 13.38
C ILE A 142 5.04 32.45 13.83
N ASP A 143 6.30 32.25 14.25
CA ASP A 143 7.22 33.29 14.70
C ASP A 143 8.59 33.16 14.01
N GLU A 144 9.27 34.30 13.77
CA GLU A 144 10.65 34.30 13.23
C GLU A 144 11.68 33.66 14.17
N LYS A 145 11.29 33.40 15.44
CA LYS A 145 12.12 32.77 16.46
C LYS A 145 11.97 31.25 16.50
N ASP A 146 11.02 30.69 15.75
CA ASP A 146 10.85 29.24 15.68
C ASP A 146 12.10 28.59 15.08
N GLU A 147 12.51 27.46 15.64
CA GLU A 147 13.65 26.69 15.13
C GLU A 147 13.43 26.35 13.66
N GLU A 148 14.50 26.38 12.86
CA GLU A 148 14.44 26.19 11.41
C GLU A 148 13.81 24.83 11.03
N PHE A 149 13.94 23.82 11.90
CA PHE A 149 13.46 22.46 11.69
C PHE A 149 12.47 21.99 12.79
N ASP A 150 11.57 22.88 13.24
CA ASP A 150 10.55 22.48 14.22
C ASP A 150 9.58 21.46 13.64
N LYS A 151 9.62 20.26 14.19
CA LYS A 151 8.69 19.15 13.81
C LYS A 151 7.23 19.46 14.06
N ASN A 152 6.90 20.36 14.97
CA ASN A 152 5.53 20.76 15.24
C ASN A 152 4.86 21.45 14.03
N ARG A 153 5.65 21.86 13.04
CA ARG A 153 5.16 22.35 11.75
C ARG A 153 4.64 21.24 10.84
N LEU A 154 4.87 19.97 11.16
CA LEU A 154 4.45 18.82 10.38
C LEU A 154 3.26 18.14 11.03
N ARG A 155 2.22 17.88 10.25
CA ARG A 155 1.06 17.11 10.67
C ARG A 155 0.77 15.99 9.70
N ILE A 156 0.63 14.77 10.21
CA ILE A 156 0.12 13.65 9.44
C ILE A 156 -1.39 13.84 9.29
N GLU A 157 -1.86 14.01 8.05
CA GLU A 157 -3.28 14.21 7.77
C GLU A 157 -3.98 12.86 7.53
N ILE A 158 -3.38 11.98 6.75
CA ILE A 158 -3.98 10.71 6.35
C ILE A 158 -2.90 9.63 6.33
N ARG A 159 -3.27 8.42 6.76
CA ARG A 159 -2.53 7.18 6.51
C ARG A 159 -3.45 6.22 5.78
N HIS A 160 -2.97 5.61 4.71
CA HIS A 160 -3.75 4.68 3.92
C HIS A 160 -2.89 3.49 3.48
N THR A 161 -3.45 2.26 3.58
CA THR A 161 -2.81 1.02 3.10
C THR A 161 -3.87 0.21 2.34
N TYR A 162 -3.56 -0.22 1.10
CA TYR A 162 -4.52 -0.88 0.20
C TYR A 162 -3.89 -2.00 -0.65
#